data_cbe6bd94f3d69df74083f2a1418c0fb1
#
_entry.id   cbe6bd94f3d69df74083f2a1418c0fb1
#
_cell.length_a   1.000
_cell.length_b   1.000
_cell.length_c   1.000
_cell.angle_alpha   90.00
_cell.angle_beta   90.00
_cell.angle_gamma   90.00
#
_symmetry.space_group_name_H-M   'P 1'
#
loop_
_entity.id
_entity.type
_entity.pdbx_description
1 polymer ?
#
loop_
_entity_poly.entity_id
_entity_poly.type
_entity_poly.pdbx_seq_one_letter_code
_entity_poly.pdbx_strand_id
1 'polypeptide(L)'
;MTSSADGVRDAHRHLGVMPAYPFYGGPPVRADIKARATIAELIRDMDGEGTERALVMPNYGVPDPALAFSFNELCVEATTKTERITAALWVSPLARDAEGTKKALALADEPGVKALKLSFLLGGRPDDPACRPQLDEIFAAARRHDLTVHIHTSPGAASDIDQVGTLVDAYGDQARIHLVHFGGGMSGHIKLAGHRFFDWIAEGKKVYTDLSWAIGFAPRLLAAEIEARGVGHDRVLFASDEPWGDHAAEYARMQAAAADTHLADLIFRENFDQLYG
;
A
#
# COMPACT_ATOMS: atom_id res chain seq x y z
N MET A 1 5.75 -30.36 -2.23
CA MET A 1 6.33 -29.97 -0.93
C MET A 1 5.93 -28.53 -0.76
N THR A 2 4.99 -28.26 0.12
CA THR A 2 4.57 -26.91 0.48
C THR A 2 5.74 -26.28 1.24
N SER A 3 6.49 -25.38 0.58
CA SER A 3 7.33 -24.44 1.29
C SER A 3 6.42 -23.68 2.27
N SER A 4 6.68 -23.77 3.55
CA SER A 4 5.95 -23.01 4.55
C SER A 4 6.05 -21.53 4.19
N ALA A 5 4.95 -20.82 4.34
CA ALA A 5 4.91 -19.36 4.20
C ALA A 5 5.70 -18.64 5.34
N ASP A 6 6.54 -19.39 6.05
CA ASP A 6 7.35 -18.89 7.16
C ASP A 6 8.27 -17.77 6.65
N GLY A 7 8.14 -16.62 7.27
CA GLY A 7 8.98 -15.47 6.97
C GLY A 7 8.44 -14.46 5.97
N VAL A 8 7.15 -14.55 5.58
CA VAL A 8 6.54 -13.58 4.67
C VAL A 8 6.35 -12.22 5.34
N ARG A 9 6.69 -11.14 4.62
CA ARG A 9 6.40 -9.76 5.00
C ARG A 9 5.31 -9.22 4.09
N ASP A 10 4.29 -8.64 4.70
CA ASP A 10 3.10 -8.13 4.00
C ASP A 10 3.09 -6.59 4.03
N ALA A 11 3.26 -5.97 2.88
CA ALA A 11 3.39 -4.52 2.77
C ALA A 11 2.05 -3.76 2.74
N HIS A 12 0.90 -4.47 2.89
CA HIS A 12 -0.42 -3.83 2.82
C HIS A 12 -1.47 -4.66 3.54
N ARG A 13 -1.75 -4.32 4.80
CA ARG A 13 -2.86 -4.89 5.59
C ARG A 13 -3.65 -3.80 6.29
N HIS A 14 -4.93 -4.03 6.48
CA HIS A 14 -5.82 -3.08 7.13
C HIS A 14 -6.21 -3.52 8.54
N LEU A 15 -6.37 -2.53 9.43
CA LEU A 15 -6.85 -2.68 10.80
C LEU A 15 -7.98 -1.69 11.07
N GLY A 16 -8.93 -2.10 11.89
CA GLY A 16 -10.13 -1.36 12.23
C GLY A 16 -11.38 -1.97 11.63
N VAL A 17 -12.54 -1.53 12.10
CA VAL A 17 -13.84 -2.05 11.66
C VAL A 17 -14.03 -1.78 10.17
N MET A 18 -14.38 -2.81 9.41
CA MET A 18 -14.86 -2.59 8.05
C MET A 18 -16.22 -1.91 8.09
N PRO A 19 -16.38 -0.75 7.46
CA PRO A 19 -17.67 -0.14 7.33
C PRO A 19 -18.60 -1.05 6.53
N ALA A 20 -19.86 -1.15 6.95
CA ALA A 20 -20.88 -1.77 6.13
C ALA A 20 -21.06 -0.93 4.86
N TYR A 21 -20.62 -1.45 3.73
CA TYR A 21 -20.76 -0.76 2.46
C TYR A 21 -22.13 -0.99 1.82
N PRO A 22 -22.92 0.05 1.63
CA PRO A 22 -23.82 0.09 0.51
C PRO A 22 -23.06 0.56 -0.74
N PHE A 23 -22.31 -0.31 -1.39
CA PHE A 23 -21.80 -0.01 -2.72
C PHE A 23 -23.02 0.25 -3.65
N TYR A 24 -23.10 1.46 -4.18
CA TYR A 24 -24.12 1.85 -5.17
C TYR A 24 -25.60 1.64 -4.74
N GLY A 25 -25.91 1.84 -3.46
CA GLY A 25 -27.28 1.68 -2.97
C GLY A 25 -27.75 0.24 -2.80
N GLY A 26 -26.84 -0.72 -2.88
CA GLY A 26 -27.09 -2.13 -2.60
C GLY A 26 -27.13 -2.46 -1.11
N PRO A 27 -27.51 -3.70 -0.74
CA PRO A 27 -27.44 -4.17 0.64
C PRO A 27 -25.98 -4.11 1.14
N PRO A 28 -25.75 -4.00 2.47
CA PRO A 28 -24.41 -4.00 3.03
C PRO A 28 -23.64 -5.24 2.56
N VAL A 29 -22.40 -5.04 2.16
CA VAL A 29 -21.51 -6.12 1.75
C VAL A 29 -21.34 -7.07 2.93
N ARG A 30 -21.55 -8.30 2.65
CA ARG A 30 -21.49 -9.55 3.41
C ARG A 30 -20.85 -9.45 4.80
N ALA A 31 -21.61 -9.87 5.81
CA ALA A 31 -21.18 -9.97 7.21
C ALA A 31 -20.03 -10.98 7.46
N ASP A 32 -19.60 -11.72 6.43
CA ASP A 32 -18.53 -12.71 6.49
C ASP A 32 -17.15 -12.17 6.05
N ILE A 33 -17.05 -10.94 5.57
CA ILE A 33 -15.77 -10.28 5.45
C ILE A 33 -15.31 -9.94 6.88
N LYS A 34 -14.42 -10.76 7.41
CA LYS A 34 -13.89 -10.58 8.77
C LYS A 34 -13.10 -9.28 8.82
N ALA A 35 -13.72 -8.25 9.38
CA ALA A 35 -12.99 -7.09 9.79
C ALA A 35 -11.98 -7.46 10.88
N ARG A 36 -10.72 -7.15 10.70
CA ARG A 36 -9.73 -7.17 11.78
C ARG A 36 -9.97 -5.92 12.61
N ALA A 37 -10.99 -6.00 13.47
CA ALA A 37 -11.40 -4.88 14.30
C ALA A 37 -10.42 -4.63 15.44
N THR A 38 -9.67 -5.66 15.85
CA THR A 38 -8.75 -5.62 16.98
C THR A 38 -7.34 -6.06 16.59
N ILE A 39 -6.36 -5.58 17.34
CA ILE A 39 -4.95 -5.97 17.19
C ILE A 39 -4.77 -7.48 17.43
N ALA A 40 -5.51 -8.06 18.38
CA ALA A 40 -5.42 -9.49 18.68
C ALA A 40 -5.94 -10.36 17.51
N GLU A 41 -6.98 -9.91 16.80
CA GLU A 41 -7.47 -10.59 15.60
C GLU A 41 -6.44 -10.52 14.47
N LEU A 42 -5.85 -9.35 14.25
CA LEU A 42 -4.81 -9.16 13.25
C LEU A 42 -3.61 -10.10 13.50
N ILE A 43 -3.09 -10.14 14.73
CA ILE A 43 -1.95 -10.99 15.09
C ILE A 43 -2.28 -12.47 14.89
N ARG A 44 -3.47 -12.91 15.30
CA ARG A 44 -3.90 -14.30 15.13
C ARG A 44 -4.00 -14.68 13.64
N ASP A 45 -4.47 -13.78 12.78
CA ASP A 45 -4.55 -14.02 11.34
C ASP A 45 -3.15 -14.08 10.73
N MET A 46 -2.25 -13.18 11.10
CA MET A 46 -0.83 -13.23 10.71
C MET A 46 -0.18 -14.57 11.11
N ASP A 47 -0.48 -15.07 12.31
CA ASP A 47 0.04 -16.38 12.78
C ASP A 47 -0.50 -17.53 11.93
N GLY A 48 -1.80 -17.50 11.61
CA GLY A 48 -2.44 -18.53 10.79
C GLY A 48 -1.97 -18.55 9.33
N GLU A 49 -1.49 -17.45 8.83
CA GLU A 49 -1.03 -17.25 7.45
C GLU A 49 0.50 -17.35 7.29
N GLY A 50 1.25 -17.40 8.40
CA GLY A 50 2.72 -17.37 8.38
C GLY A 50 3.31 -15.99 8.05
N THR A 51 2.56 -14.92 8.24
CA THR A 51 3.04 -13.55 8.05
C THR A 51 3.90 -13.14 9.24
N GLU A 52 5.19 -12.94 9.03
CA GLU A 52 6.14 -12.56 10.08
C GLU A 52 6.05 -11.08 10.44
N ARG A 53 5.97 -10.21 9.43
CA ARG A 53 5.88 -8.75 9.60
C ARG A 53 4.83 -8.18 8.66
N ALA A 54 4.21 -7.07 9.07
CA ALA A 54 3.22 -6.39 8.25
C ALA A 54 3.29 -4.87 8.40
N LEU A 55 3.09 -4.17 7.28
CA LEU A 55 2.72 -2.76 7.28
C LEU A 55 1.20 -2.68 7.42
N VAL A 56 0.74 -2.10 8.52
CA VAL A 56 -0.68 -2.04 8.88
C VAL A 56 -1.20 -0.61 8.77
N MET A 57 -2.34 -0.45 8.16
CA MET A 57 -2.98 0.83 7.93
C MET A 57 -4.45 0.83 8.30
N PRO A 58 -5.07 1.98 8.57
CA PRO A 58 -6.50 2.06 8.84
C PRO A 58 -7.34 1.45 7.74
N ASN A 59 -8.38 0.69 8.13
CA ASN A 59 -9.51 0.50 7.24
C ASN A 59 -10.14 1.87 6.98
N TYR A 60 -10.25 2.25 5.73
CA TYR A 60 -10.93 3.47 5.35
C TYR A 60 -12.26 3.13 4.69
N GLY A 61 -13.31 3.75 5.23
CA GLY A 61 -14.64 3.56 4.71
C GLY A 61 -14.98 4.57 3.64
N VAL A 62 -15.60 4.12 2.57
CA VAL A 62 -16.40 4.97 1.73
C VAL A 62 -17.80 4.94 2.33
N PRO A 63 -18.44 6.02 2.70
CA PRO A 63 -18.10 7.40 2.35
C PRO A 63 -17.49 8.25 3.49
N ASP A 64 -17.08 7.67 4.62
CA ASP A 64 -16.64 8.46 5.79
C ASP A 64 -15.13 8.44 6.03
N PRO A 65 -14.39 9.47 5.56
CA PRO A 65 -12.95 9.59 5.84
C PRO A 65 -12.64 9.75 7.34
N ALA A 66 -13.60 10.25 8.15
CA ALA A 66 -13.37 10.43 9.58
C ALA A 66 -13.12 9.09 10.28
N LEU A 67 -13.71 8.01 9.79
CA LEU A 67 -13.49 6.68 10.32
C LEU A 67 -12.03 6.22 10.13
N ALA A 68 -11.44 6.47 8.97
CA ALA A 68 -10.04 6.14 8.70
C ALA A 68 -9.09 6.92 9.63
N PHE A 69 -9.35 8.20 9.86
CA PHE A 69 -8.56 9.01 10.80
C PHE A 69 -8.64 8.48 12.23
N SER A 70 -9.80 7.97 12.67
CA SER A 70 -9.96 7.42 14.01
C SER A 70 -9.16 6.15 14.26
N PHE A 71 -8.75 5.43 13.21
CA PHE A 71 -7.94 4.21 13.32
C PHE A 71 -6.44 4.45 13.24
N ASN A 72 -5.97 5.67 13.02
CA ASN A 72 -4.53 5.96 13.05
C ASN A 72 -3.92 5.60 14.41
N GLU A 73 -4.56 6.00 15.50
CA GLU A 73 -4.11 5.68 16.87
C GLU A 73 -4.10 4.17 17.13
N LEU A 74 -5.09 3.43 16.60
CA LEU A 74 -5.15 1.97 16.70
C LEU A 74 -3.97 1.31 15.96
N CYS A 75 -3.62 1.80 14.78
CA CYS A 75 -2.46 1.30 14.03
C CYS A 75 -1.15 1.60 14.75
N VAL A 76 -1.00 2.79 15.33
CA VAL A 76 0.16 3.13 16.17
C VAL A 76 0.20 2.26 17.43
N GLU A 77 -0.92 2.07 18.13
CA GLU A 77 -0.99 1.16 19.27
C GLU A 77 -0.52 -0.26 18.89
N ALA A 78 -0.89 -0.75 17.71
CA ALA A 78 -0.48 -2.09 17.26
C ALA A 78 1.04 -2.25 17.22
N THR A 79 1.80 -1.20 16.86
CA THR A 79 3.27 -1.24 16.83
C THR A 79 3.89 -1.41 18.21
N THR A 80 3.20 -0.99 19.28
CA THR A 80 3.66 -1.15 20.67
C THR A 80 3.40 -2.54 21.24
N LYS A 81 2.51 -3.32 20.60
CA LYS A 81 2.15 -4.68 21.08
C LYS A 81 3.09 -5.75 20.54
N THR A 82 3.73 -5.50 19.41
CA THR A 82 4.64 -6.46 18.78
C THR A 82 5.55 -5.76 17.78
N GLU A 83 6.80 -6.18 17.69
CA GLU A 83 7.78 -5.71 16.69
C GLU A 83 7.47 -6.21 15.26
N ARG A 84 6.49 -7.10 15.12
CA ARG A 84 6.04 -7.62 13.82
C ARG A 84 5.22 -6.61 13.02
N ILE A 85 4.71 -5.56 13.66
CA ILE A 85 3.83 -4.58 13.04
C ILE A 85 4.53 -3.23 12.91
N THR A 86 4.48 -2.67 11.72
CA THR A 86 4.76 -1.26 11.45
C THR A 86 3.48 -0.59 10.93
N ALA A 87 3.35 0.72 11.12
CA ALA A 87 2.11 1.45 10.82
C ALA A 87 2.26 2.40 9.64
N ALA A 88 1.21 2.50 8.82
CA ALA A 88 0.96 3.58 7.91
C ALA A 88 -0.20 4.44 8.42
N LEU A 89 -0.03 5.76 8.43
CA LEU A 89 -1.05 6.70 8.89
C LEU A 89 -1.92 7.14 7.71
N TRP A 90 -3.23 7.07 7.86
CA TRP A 90 -4.17 7.63 6.89
C TRP A 90 -4.04 9.15 6.84
N VAL A 91 -3.88 9.68 5.63
CA VAL A 91 -3.86 11.12 5.31
C VAL A 91 -4.74 11.40 4.10
N SER A 92 -5.29 12.61 4.02
CA SER A 92 -6.19 13.01 2.94
C SER A 92 -5.64 14.22 2.18
N PRO A 93 -5.79 14.25 0.84
CA PRO A 93 -5.39 15.40 0.03
C PRO A 93 -6.42 16.54 0.05
N LEU A 94 -7.55 16.35 0.72
CA LEU A 94 -8.69 17.27 0.69
C LEU A 94 -8.57 18.35 1.77
N ALA A 95 -8.80 19.60 1.41
CA ALA A 95 -8.78 20.72 2.34
C ALA A 95 -9.78 20.57 3.51
N ARG A 96 -10.95 19.95 3.25
CA ARG A 96 -11.94 19.66 4.30
C ARG A 96 -11.43 18.70 5.39
N ASP A 97 -10.42 17.87 5.08
CA ASP A 97 -9.84 16.87 5.96
C ASP A 97 -8.51 17.34 6.58
N ALA A 98 -8.13 18.61 6.38
CA ALA A 98 -6.84 19.15 6.80
C ALA A 98 -6.55 18.94 8.29
N GLU A 99 -7.54 19.11 9.15
CA GLU A 99 -7.37 18.91 10.60
C GLU A 99 -7.12 17.43 10.95
N GLY A 100 -7.80 16.49 10.24
CA GLY A 100 -7.55 15.06 10.38
C GLY A 100 -6.13 14.69 9.92
N THR A 101 -5.71 15.19 8.77
CA THR A 101 -4.35 15.00 8.23
C THR A 101 -3.31 15.56 9.20
N LYS A 102 -3.52 16.78 9.74
CA LYS A 102 -2.60 17.37 10.72
C LYS A 102 -2.46 16.52 11.98
N LYS A 103 -3.55 15.95 12.51
CA LYS A 103 -3.51 15.04 13.66
C LYS A 103 -2.76 13.75 13.32
N ALA A 104 -2.97 13.20 12.13
CA ALA A 104 -2.23 12.04 11.66
C ALA A 104 -0.72 12.33 11.57
N LEU A 105 -0.34 13.47 10.98
CA LEU A 105 1.06 13.86 10.86
C LEU A 105 1.74 14.14 12.20
N ALA A 106 0.98 14.46 13.25
CA ALA A 106 1.52 14.60 14.62
C ALA A 106 1.97 13.25 15.23
N LEU A 107 1.52 12.11 14.65
CA LEU A 107 1.95 10.76 15.03
C LEU A 107 3.15 10.27 14.20
N ALA A 108 3.66 11.07 13.27
CA ALA A 108 4.70 10.66 12.33
C ALA A 108 6.06 10.33 12.99
N ASP A 109 6.30 10.84 14.19
CA ASP A 109 7.52 10.57 14.97
C ASP A 109 7.45 9.30 15.82
N GLU A 110 6.30 8.63 15.88
CA GLU A 110 6.17 7.38 16.62
C GLU A 110 7.06 6.28 15.99
N PRO A 111 7.88 5.57 16.80
CA PRO A 111 8.95 4.70 16.26
C PRO A 111 8.47 3.62 15.28
N GLY A 112 7.25 3.13 15.46
CA GLY A 112 6.65 2.11 14.59
C GLY A 112 6.00 2.65 13.32
N VAL A 113 5.90 3.97 13.15
CA VAL A 113 5.31 4.59 11.95
C VAL A 113 6.34 4.61 10.83
N LYS A 114 6.00 4.03 9.68
CA LYS A 114 6.89 3.89 8.52
C LYS A 114 6.32 4.44 7.22
N ALA A 115 5.02 4.74 7.19
CA ALA A 115 4.38 5.23 5.98
C ALA A 115 3.21 6.19 6.25
N LEU A 116 2.82 6.91 5.20
CA LEU A 116 1.58 7.68 5.09
C LEU A 116 0.70 7.05 4.02
N LYS A 117 -0.52 6.63 4.36
CA LYS A 117 -1.49 6.06 3.41
C LYS A 117 -2.31 7.15 2.77
N LEU A 118 -2.18 7.28 1.46
CA LEU A 118 -2.90 8.24 0.63
C LEU A 118 -3.82 7.53 -0.37
N SER A 119 -5.05 8.02 -0.53
CA SER A 119 -5.98 7.50 -1.53
C SER A 119 -6.88 8.60 -2.08
N PHE A 120 -7.17 8.54 -3.38
CA PHE A 120 -8.09 9.45 -4.07
C PHE A 120 -9.48 8.83 -4.28
N LEU A 121 -9.74 7.61 -3.75
CA LEU A 121 -11.06 6.99 -3.81
C LEU A 121 -12.12 7.78 -3.04
N LEU A 122 -11.72 8.49 -2.00
CA LEU A 122 -12.62 9.30 -1.17
C LEU A 122 -12.75 10.74 -1.65
N GLY A 123 -12.14 11.07 -2.78
CA GLY A 123 -12.21 12.37 -3.43
C GLY A 123 -10.84 13.03 -3.62
N GLY A 124 -10.86 14.16 -4.30
CA GLY A 124 -9.66 14.85 -4.75
C GLY A 124 -9.07 14.25 -6.02
N ARG A 125 -8.04 14.90 -6.52
CA ARG A 125 -7.28 14.44 -7.68
C ARG A 125 -5.81 14.84 -7.51
N PRO A 126 -4.86 14.05 -8.01
CA PRO A 126 -3.43 14.38 -7.98
C PRO A 126 -3.09 15.71 -8.66
N ASP A 127 -3.79 16.03 -9.75
CA ASP A 127 -3.59 17.23 -10.57
C ASP A 127 -4.47 18.43 -10.15
N ASP A 128 -5.32 18.29 -9.13
CA ASP A 128 -6.21 19.36 -8.66
C ASP A 128 -5.42 20.40 -7.83
N PRO A 129 -5.38 21.68 -8.27
CA PRO A 129 -4.76 22.74 -7.48
C PRO A 129 -5.31 22.86 -6.04
N ALA A 130 -6.57 22.49 -5.82
CA ALA A 130 -7.17 22.52 -4.48
C ALA A 130 -6.58 21.45 -3.53
N CYS A 131 -6.04 20.34 -4.07
CA CYS A 131 -5.36 19.31 -3.29
C CYS A 131 -3.88 19.63 -3.03
N ARG A 132 -3.29 20.51 -3.83
CA ARG A 132 -1.86 20.77 -3.83
C ARG A 132 -1.28 21.16 -2.46
N PRO A 133 -1.89 22.08 -1.67
CA PRO A 133 -1.35 22.44 -0.37
C PRO A 133 -1.25 21.26 0.60
N GLN A 134 -2.27 20.38 0.62
CA GLN A 134 -2.26 19.18 1.46
C GLN A 134 -1.24 18.15 0.97
N LEU A 135 -1.12 17.96 -0.34
CA LEU A 135 -0.12 17.08 -0.92
C LEU A 135 1.30 17.56 -0.58
N ASP A 136 1.59 18.85 -0.74
CA ASP A 136 2.88 19.43 -0.38
C ASP A 136 3.22 19.20 1.11
N GLU A 137 2.24 19.34 2.02
CA GLU A 137 2.41 19.07 3.45
C GLU A 137 2.68 17.58 3.73
N ILE A 138 1.90 16.67 3.11
CA ILE A 138 2.07 15.22 3.24
C ILE A 138 3.46 14.79 2.77
N PHE A 139 3.90 15.20 1.59
CA PHE A 139 5.20 14.84 1.06
C PHE A 139 6.36 15.52 1.82
N ALA A 140 6.16 16.73 2.33
CA ALA A 140 7.14 17.38 3.21
C ALA A 140 7.29 16.63 4.55
N ALA A 141 6.20 16.14 5.13
CA ALA A 141 6.24 15.31 6.33
C ALA A 141 6.90 13.96 6.05
N ALA A 142 6.56 13.28 4.96
CA ALA A 142 7.19 12.03 4.55
C ALA A 142 8.72 12.17 4.45
N ARG A 143 9.20 13.26 3.83
CA ARG A 143 10.64 13.55 3.75
C ARG A 143 11.26 13.83 5.11
N ARG A 144 10.59 14.60 5.98
CA ARG A 144 11.10 15.00 7.29
C ARG A 144 11.28 13.82 8.23
N HIS A 145 10.33 12.88 8.21
CA HIS A 145 10.28 11.74 9.13
C HIS A 145 10.75 10.44 8.46
N ASP A 146 11.33 10.52 7.26
CA ASP A 146 11.80 9.37 6.45
C ASP A 146 10.73 8.30 6.21
N LEU A 147 9.48 8.74 5.94
CA LEU A 147 8.34 7.86 5.69
C LEU A 147 8.13 7.61 4.19
N THR A 148 7.52 6.46 3.88
CA THR A 148 7.05 6.14 2.54
C THR A 148 5.63 6.66 2.34
N VAL A 149 5.32 7.31 1.20
CA VAL A 149 3.94 7.63 0.84
C VAL A 149 3.36 6.44 0.07
N HIS A 150 2.43 5.74 0.71
CA HIS A 150 1.77 4.53 0.24
C HIS A 150 0.47 4.90 -0.47
N ILE A 151 0.45 4.92 -1.81
CA ILE A 151 -0.61 5.51 -2.61
C ILE A 151 -1.47 4.43 -3.28
N HIS A 152 -2.78 4.46 -3.00
CA HIS A 152 -3.72 3.59 -3.67
C HIS A 152 -3.80 3.88 -5.16
N THR A 153 -3.71 2.86 -6.00
CA THR A 153 -4.00 2.94 -7.43
C THR A 153 -5.14 1.99 -7.81
N SER A 154 -6.01 2.42 -8.72
CA SER A 154 -7.13 1.62 -9.22
C SER A 154 -7.50 2.09 -10.64
N PRO A 155 -8.23 1.26 -11.40
CA PRO A 155 -8.69 1.68 -12.72
C PRO A 155 -9.58 2.92 -12.66
N GLY A 156 -9.26 3.91 -13.44
CA GLY A 156 -10.13 5.06 -13.72
C GLY A 156 -10.05 6.23 -12.72
N ALA A 157 -10.52 7.36 -13.18
CA ALA A 157 -10.63 8.63 -12.45
C ALA A 157 -9.32 9.06 -11.75
N ALA A 158 -9.42 9.55 -10.52
CA ALA A 158 -8.31 10.14 -9.78
C ALA A 158 -7.26 9.13 -9.26
N SER A 159 -7.62 7.85 -9.19
CA SER A 159 -6.70 6.78 -8.76
C SER A 159 -6.02 6.06 -9.93
N ASP A 160 -6.31 6.45 -11.18
CA ASP A 160 -5.63 5.90 -12.36
C ASP A 160 -4.15 6.26 -12.34
N ILE A 161 -3.32 5.35 -12.88
CA ILE A 161 -1.87 5.53 -12.87
C ILE A 161 -1.39 6.78 -13.62
N ASP A 162 -2.13 7.24 -14.63
CA ASP A 162 -1.77 8.48 -15.34
C ASP A 162 -1.94 9.71 -14.41
N GLN A 163 -2.91 9.67 -13.50
CA GLN A 163 -3.11 10.71 -12.50
C GLN A 163 -2.12 10.55 -11.32
N VAL A 164 -2.07 9.37 -10.71
CA VAL A 164 -1.19 9.11 -9.57
C VAL A 164 0.28 9.24 -9.96
N GLY A 165 0.64 8.87 -11.18
CA GLY A 165 2.00 9.01 -11.72
C GLY A 165 2.53 10.44 -11.69
N THR A 166 1.65 11.45 -11.79
CA THR A 166 2.05 12.86 -11.65
C THR A 166 2.68 13.17 -10.28
N LEU A 167 2.30 12.41 -9.23
CA LEU A 167 2.91 12.54 -7.91
C LEU A 167 4.32 11.93 -7.87
N VAL A 168 4.54 10.82 -8.60
CA VAL A 168 5.90 10.26 -8.76
C VAL A 168 6.79 11.25 -9.50
N ASP A 169 6.28 11.86 -10.57
CA ASP A 169 7.01 12.88 -11.32
C ASP A 169 7.37 14.08 -10.43
N ALA A 170 6.42 14.54 -9.59
CA ALA A 170 6.58 15.74 -8.78
C ALA A 170 7.43 15.53 -7.51
N TYR A 171 7.33 14.38 -6.88
CA TYR A 171 7.87 14.16 -5.52
C TYR A 171 8.83 12.97 -5.40
N GLY A 172 8.90 12.09 -6.42
CA GLY A 172 9.67 10.85 -6.36
C GLY A 172 11.19 11.02 -6.14
N ASP A 173 11.76 12.19 -6.44
CA ASP A 173 13.16 12.51 -6.13
C ASP A 173 13.38 12.69 -4.62
N GLN A 174 12.36 13.17 -3.92
CA GLN A 174 12.46 13.65 -2.55
C GLN A 174 11.91 12.65 -1.53
N ALA A 175 10.89 11.87 -1.89
CA ALA A 175 10.20 10.94 -1.02
C ALA A 175 10.07 9.56 -1.67
N ARG A 176 10.06 8.53 -0.82
CA ARG A 176 9.73 7.16 -1.26
C ARG A 176 8.23 7.09 -1.53
N ILE A 177 7.85 6.54 -2.68
CA ILE A 177 6.46 6.37 -3.10
C ILE A 177 6.22 4.88 -3.37
N HIS A 178 5.27 4.28 -2.66
CA HIS A 178 4.80 2.92 -2.89
C HIS A 178 3.46 2.98 -3.64
N LEU A 179 3.47 2.59 -4.91
CA LEU A 179 2.29 2.48 -5.76
C LEU A 179 1.60 1.15 -5.49
N VAL A 180 0.45 1.20 -4.84
CA VAL A 180 -0.34 0.02 -4.46
C VAL A 180 -1.02 -0.58 -5.69
N HIS A 181 -1.14 -1.90 -5.76
CA HIS A 181 -1.84 -2.65 -6.81
C HIS A 181 -1.24 -2.48 -8.21
N PHE A 182 0.05 -2.20 -8.31
CA PHE A 182 0.77 -2.09 -9.58
C PHE A 182 0.06 -1.22 -10.63
N GLY A 183 -0.36 -0.02 -10.23
CA GLY A 183 -1.03 0.93 -11.12
C GLY A 183 -2.51 0.64 -11.37
N GLY A 184 -3.09 -0.37 -10.72
CA GLY A 184 -4.52 -0.66 -10.73
C GLY A 184 -5.10 -1.05 -12.10
N GLY A 185 -5.42 -2.34 -12.29
CA GLY A 185 -6.06 -2.85 -13.48
C GLY A 185 -5.19 -2.95 -14.73
N MET A 186 -5.73 -3.56 -15.79
CA MET A 186 -4.97 -3.99 -16.97
C MET A 186 -4.15 -2.85 -17.62
N SER A 187 -4.76 -1.68 -17.84
CA SER A 187 -4.08 -0.54 -18.47
C SER A 187 -2.90 -0.06 -17.63
N GLY A 188 -3.08 0.07 -16.30
CA GLY A 188 -2.04 0.48 -15.38
C GLY A 188 -0.88 -0.52 -15.34
N HIS A 189 -1.20 -1.83 -15.26
CA HIS A 189 -0.19 -2.88 -15.25
C HIS A 189 0.67 -2.87 -16.52
N ILE A 190 0.04 -2.73 -17.70
CA ILE A 190 0.77 -2.68 -18.98
C ILE A 190 1.66 -1.44 -19.04
N LYS A 191 1.17 -0.27 -18.61
CA LYS A 191 1.95 0.97 -18.60
C LYS A 191 3.16 0.87 -17.67
N LEU A 192 2.97 0.34 -16.46
CA LEU A 192 4.06 0.21 -15.49
C LEU A 192 5.07 -0.84 -15.93
N ALA A 193 4.64 -2.06 -16.23
CA ALA A 193 5.53 -3.15 -16.65
C ALA A 193 6.23 -2.86 -17.98
N GLY A 194 5.54 -2.19 -18.91
CA GLY A 194 6.09 -1.92 -20.24
C GLY A 194 7.23 -0.90 -20.22
N HIS A 195 7.09 0.18 -19.48
CA HIS A 195 8.10 1.24 -19.47
C HIS A 195 8.06 2.16 -18.23
N ARG A 196 6.90 2.66 -17.78
CA ARG A 196 6.81 3.80 -16.85
C ARG A 196 7.51 3.57 -15.51
N PHE A 197 7.38 2.36 -14.94
CA PHE A 197 8.06 2.00 -13.69
C PHE A 197 9.58 2.05 -13.84
N PHE A 198 10.09 1.52 -14.93
CA PHE A 198 11.52 1.50 -15.23
C PHE A 198 12.07 2.86 -15.63
N ASP A 199 11.28 3.68 -16.33
CA ASP A 199 11.64 5.07 -16.66
C ASP A 199 11.86 5.87 -15.35
N TRP A 200 10.94 5.78 -14.40
CA TRP A 200 11.09 6.43 -13.09
C TRP A 200 12.33 5.95 -12.32
N ILE A 201 12.63 4.63 -12.36
CA ILE A 201 13.84 4.10 -11.73
C ILE A 201 15.09 4.67 -12.41
N ALA A 202 15.11 4.73 -13.74
CA ALA A 202 16.23 5.30 -14.51
C ALA A 202 16.41 6.81 -14.26
N GLU A 203 15.33 7.54 -14.01
CA GLU A 203 15.32 8.94 -13.60
C GLU A 203 15.74 9.15 -12.13
N GLY A 204 15.99 8.07 -11.37
CA GLY A 204 16.37 8.13 -9.96
C GLY A 204 15.21 8.34 -8.99
N LYS A 205 13.96 8.18 -9.44
CA LYS A 205 12.78 8.28 -8.57
C LYS A 205 12.75 7.12 -7.56
N LYS A 206 12.36 7.41 -6.35
CA LYS A 206 12.25 6.44 -5.24
C LYS A 206 10.88 5.77 -5.28
N VAL A 207 10.57 5.05 -6.37
CA VAL A 207 9.29 4.39 -6.60
C VAL A 207 9.38 2.90 -6.28
N TYR A 208 8.35 2.39 -5.62
CA TYR A 208 8.14 1.00 -5.22
C TYR A 208 6.72 0.59 -5.60
N THR A 209 6.44 -0.72 -5.63
CA THR A 209 5.09 -1.22 -5.88
C THR A 209 4.86 -2.57 -5.22
N ASP A 210 3.60 -2.92 -5.03
CA ASP A 210 3.14 -4.28 -4.74
C ASP A 210 2.24 -4.80 -5.88
N LEU A 211 1.93 -6.08 -5.84
CA LEU A 211 1.15 -6.76 -6.86
C LEU A 211 -0.18 -7.32 -6.33
N SER A 212 -0.64 -6.84 -5.16
CA SER A 212 -1.99 -7.16 -4.69
C SER A 212 -3.03 -6.72 -5.74
N TRP A 213 -4.09 -7.49 -5.90
CA TRP A 213 -5.12 -7.26 -6.94
C TRP A 213 -4.61 -7.22 -8.39
N ALA A 214 -3.35 -7.55 -8.64
CA ALA A 214 -2.84 -7.53 -9.99
C ALA A 214 -3.50 -8.62 -10.85
N ILE A 215 -3.87 -8.27 -12.08
CA ILE A 215 -4.44 -9.21 -13.04
C ILE A 215 -3.43 -10.30 -13.36
N GLY A 216 -3.89 -11.55 -13.54
CA GLY A 216 -3.10 -12.77 -13.55
C GLY A 216 -1.79 -12.80 -14.37
N PHE A 217 -1.69 -12.04 -15.47
CA PHE A 217 -0.44 -11.96 -16.26
C PHE A 217 0.56 -10.93 -15.69
N ALA A 218 0.10 -9.92 -14.96
CA ALA A 218 0.91 -8.75 -14.59
C ALA A 218 2.10 -9.08 -13.68
N PRO A 219 1.99 -9.94 -12.65
CA PRO A 219 3.14 -10.33 -11.84
C PRO A 219 4.25 -11.01 -12.67
N ARG A 220 3.87 -11.92 -13.57
CA ARG A 220 4.84 -12.60 -14.44
C ARG A 220 5.49 -11.65 -15.45
N LEU A 221 4.71 -10.73 -16.02
CA LEU A 221 5.23 -9.72 -16.93
C LEU A 221 6.25 -8.83 -16.21
N LEU A 222 5.93 -8.34 -15.02
CA LEU A 222 6.86 -7.51 -14.26
C LEU A 222 8.14 -8.27 -13.89
N ALA A 223 8.02 -9.51 -13.40
CA ALA A 223 9.17 -10.33 -13.08
C ALA A 223 10.09 -10.56 -14.30
N ALA A 224 9.50 -10.86 -15.46
CA ALA A 224 10.26 -11.03 -16.71
C ALA A 224 10.95 -9.72 -17.15
N GLU A 225 10.30 -8.58 -17.03
CA GLU A 225 10.89 -7.29 -17.38
C GLU A 225 12.03 -6.89 -16.41
N ILE A 226 11.89 -7.16 -15.11
CA ILE A 226 12.95 -6.96 -14.11
C ILE A 226 14.19 -7.80 -14.48
N GLU A 227 14.00 -9.10 -14.75
CA GLU A 227 15.09 -10.00 -15.17
C GLU A 227 15.76 -9.50 -16.45
N ALA A 228 14.95 -9.14 -17.46
CA ALA A 228 15.47 -8.71 -18.76
C ALA A 228 16.26 -7.40 -18.68
N ARG A 229 15.83 -6.48 -17.83
CA ARG A 229 16.46 -5.14 -17.67
C ARG A 229 17.53 -5.10 -16.60
N GLY A 230 17.54 -6.06 -15.65
CA GLY A 230 18.48 -6.10 -14.53
C GLY A 230 18.27 -4.97 -13.51
N VAL A 231 17.07 -4.36 -13.45
CA VAL A 231 16.74 -3.26 -12.53
C VAL A 231 15.34 -3.44 -11.96
N GLY A 232 15.08 -2.89 -10.75
CA GLY A 232 13.78 -2.90 -10.10
C GLY A 232 13.54 -4.11 -9.19
N HIS A 233 14.52 -5.01 -9.04
CA HIS A 233 14.44 -6.16 -8.15
C HIS A 233 14.30 -5.79 -6.66
N ASP A 234 14.78 -4.62 -6.27
CA ASP A 234 14.68 -4.03 -4.93
C ASP A 234 13.44 -3.14 -4.73
N ARG A 235 12.48 -3.15 -5.66
CA ARG A 235 11.37 -2.20 -5.73
C ARG A 235 9.99 -2.84 -5.67
N VAL A 236 9.89 -4.16 -5.62
CA VAL A 236 8.63 -4.91 -5.63
C VAL A 236 8.45 -5.64 -4.31
N LEU A 237 7.27 -5.50 -3.69
CA LEU A 237 6.95 -6.09 -2.40
C LEU A 237 5.76 -7.04 -2.53
N PHE A 238 5.70 -8.02 -1.63
CA PHE A 238 4.47 -8.77 -1.41
C PHE A 238 3.48 -7.95 -0.60
N ALA A 239 2.20 -8.02 -0.97
CA ALA A 239 1.10 -7.43 -0.24
C ALA A 239 -0.18 -8.24 -0.43
N SER A 240 -0.96 -8.41 0.63
CA SER A 240 -2.24 -9.13 0.58
C SER A 240 -3.45 -8.23 0.38
N ASP A 241 -3.39 -7.00 0.87
CA ASP A 241 -4.52 -6.07 0.98
C ASP A 241 -5.66 -6.62 1.86
N GLU A 242 -5.34 -7.53 2.80
CA GLU A 242 -6.31 -8.07 3.74
C GLU A 242 -6.96 -6.97 4.60
N PRO A 243 -8.29 -6.99 4.81
CA PRO A 243 -9.27 -8.01 4.44
C PRO A 243 -9.98 -7.76 3.09
N TRP A 244 -9.52 -6.80 2.31
CA TRP A 244 -10.06 -6.50 0.98
C TRP A 244 -9.60 -7.52 -0.07
N GLY A 245 -8.34 -7.94 0.02
CA GLY A 245 -7.77 -9.06 -0.72
C GLY A 245 -7.87 -10.37 0.06
N ASP A 246 -7.27 -11.43 -0.50
CA ASP A 246 -7.14 -12.75 0.12
C ASP A 246 -5.67 -13.13 0.14
N HIS A 247 -5.10 -13.24 1.34
CA HIS A 247 -3.66 -13.52 1.53
C HIS A 247 -3.20 -14.76 0.78
N ALA A 248 -3.95 -15.86 0.87
CA ALA A 248 -3.55 -17.12 0.25
C ALA A 248 -3.56 -17.02 -1.29
N ALA A 249 -4.54 -16.33 -1.87
CA ALA A 249 -4.62 -16.11 -3.31
C ALA A 249 -3.50 -15.19 -3.81
N GLU A 250 -3.22 -14.08 -3.11
CA GLU A 250 -2.16 -13.14 -3.47
C GLU A 250 -0.78 -13.80 -3.33
N TYR A 251 -0.56 -14.57 -2.25
CA TYR A 251 0.68 -15.32 -2.04
C TYR A 251 0.92 -16.34 -3.15
N ALA A 252 -0.08 -17.15 -3.48
CA ALA A 252 0.03 -18.15 -4.54
C ALA A 252 0.32 -17.52 -5.91
N ARG A 253 -0.29 -16.37 -6.20
CA ARG A 253 -0.08 -15.61 -7.45
C ARG A 253 1.36 -15.10 -7.55
N MET A 254 1.87 -14.50 -6.48
CA MET A 254 3.23 -13.99 -6.41
C MET A 254 4.27 -15.10 -6.43
N GLN A 255 4.03 -16.17 -5.69
CA GLN A 255 4.89 -17.35 -5.71
C GLN A 255 5.01 -17.94 -7.13
N ALA A 256 3.89 -18.04 -7.85
CA ALA A 256 3.89 -18.52 -9.22
C ALA A 256 4.61 -17.57 -10.20
N ALA A 257 4.63 -16.27 -9.92
CA ALA A 257 5.33 -15.29 -10.74
C ALA A 257 6.85 -15.28 -10.48
N ALA A 258 7.27 -15.55 -9.25
CA ALA A 258 8.66 -15.53 -8.83
C ALA A 258 9.36 -16.91 -8.91
N ALA A 259 8.62 -18.01 -9.24
CA ALA A 259 9.09 -19.38 -9.09
C ALA A 259 10.39 -19.71 -9.85
N ASP A 260 10.57 -19.11 -11.02
CA ASP A 260 11.74 -19.37 -11.88
C ASP A 260 12.74 -18.18 -11.87
N THR A 261 12.67 -17.32 -10.85
CA THR A 261 13.49 -16.12 -10.72
C THR A 261 14.22 -16.09 -9.38
N HIS A 262 15.20 -15.22 -9.25
CA HIS A 262 15.85 -14.92 -7.96
C HIS A 262 15.07 -13.91 -7.10
N LEU A 263 13.88 -13.50 -7.52
CA LEU A 263 13.10 -12.43 -6.91
C LEU A 263 12.29 -12.87 -5.68
N ALA A 264 12.13 -14.16 -5.41
CA ALA A 264 11.23 -14.63 -4.36
C ALA A 264 11.60 -14.08 -2.97
N ASP A 265 12.87 -14.23 -2.56
CA ASP A 265 13.32 -13.73 -1.25
C ASP A 265 13.25 -12.21 -1.15
N LEU A 266 13.57 -11.51 -2.23
CA LEU A 266 13.46 -10.05 -2.32
C LEU A 266 12.01 -9.60 -2.12
N ILE A 267 11.07 -10.16 -2.90
CA ILE A 267 9.66 -9.76 -2.90
C ILE A 267 8.98 -10.11 -1.57
N PHE A 268 9.22 -11.32 -1.05
CA PHE A 268 8.52 -11.79 0.14
C PHE A 268 9.14 -11.32 1.46
N ARG A 269 10.38 -10.80 1.45
CA ARG A 269 11.09 -10.46 2.69
C ARG A 269 11.96 -9.21 2.58
N GLU A 270 13.03 -9.25 1.78
CA GLU A 270 14.13 -8.29 1.89
C GLU A 270 13.71 -6.86 1.52
N ASN A 271 12.91 -6.70 0.48
CA ASN A 271 12.45 -5.38 0.05
C ASN A 271 11.54 -4.72 1.08
N PHE A 272 10.75 -5.52 1.82
CA PHE A 272 9.98 -5.01 2.95
C PHE A 272 10.91 -4.51 4.07
N ASP A 273 11.90 -5.33 4.47
CA ASP A 273 12.82 -4.97 5.55
C ASP A 273 13.65 -3.73 5.18
N GLN A 274 14.00 -3.57 3.91
CA GLN A 274 14.69 -2.37 3.42
C GLN A 274 13.79 -1.12 3.43
N LEU A 275 12.52 -1.26 3.09
CA LEU A 275 11.62 -0.12 2.94
C LEU A 275 10.92 0.27 4.24
N TYR A 276 10.54 -0.70 5.08
CA TYR A 276 9.70 -0.56 6.27
C TYR A 276 10.30 -1.09 7.57
N GLY A 277 11.50 -1.62 7.51
CA GLY A 277 12.23 -2.16 8.65
C GLY A 277 12.71 -1.17 9.70
#